data_9f49f9b9da346479823b0f556fe57a60
#
_entry.id   9f49f9b9da346479823b0f556fe57a60
#
_cell.length_a   1.000
_cell.length_b   1.000
_cell.length_c   1.000
_cell.angle_alpha   90.00
_cell.angle_beta   90.00
_cell.angle_gamma   90.00
#
_symmetry.space_group_name_H-M   'P 1'
#
loop_
_entity.id
_entity.type
_entity.pdbx_description
1 polymer ?
#
loop_
_entity_poly.entity_id
_entity_poly.type
_entity_poly.pdbx_seq_one_letter_code
_entity_poly.pdbx_strand_id
1 'polypeptide(L)'
;MWTGEVLRTVDWLIPAFQTVAFTETLARAIEISPEHEKLEVLRESVAAIYSPPYLAAMYLHRYTQVPHISEFKRHIDESFRAFFSGYKSAAITLMIPVLEGVLRKVATSANRNVGHGTRGLIVELEKLVEEEKSSPKRFDERLYMFELLLDFMRDKFLKNTDNYTGHQNFNRHGILHGVFGEFDDDLNFFRSVMLLDFLLLILIYRQLASVSVFTPEATDESRVLAAEYINLRPGSAPKFDSREIMIVKLLARIGSYMMKNPAEYPEFTDAVQKSGPEFFEALRKIIFQ
;
A
#
# COMPACT_ATOMS: atom_id res chain seq x y z
N MET A 1 -15.59 3.16 6.01
CA MET A 1 -16.04 3.52 4.64
C MET A 1 -15.37 4.77 4.12
N TRP A 2 -15.50 5.94 4.76
CA TRP A 2 -14.87 7.20 4.32
C TRP A 2 -13.38 7.09 3.95
N THR A 3 -12.56 6.48 4.80
CA THR A 3 -11.11 6.31 4.57
C THR A 3 -10.79 5.67 3.22
N GLY A 4 -11.49 4.59 2.88
CA GLY A 4 -11.28 3.90 1.60
C GLY A 4 -11.69 4.73 0.40
N GLU A 5 -12.76 5.54 0.51
CA GLU A 5 -13.20 6.41 -0.56
C GLU A 5 -12.18 7.53 -0.84
N VAL A 6 -11.62 8.13 0.21
CA VAL A 6 -10.55 9.14 0.06
C VAL A 6 -9.31 8.51 -0.60
N LEU A 7 -8.85 7.34 -0.13
CA LEU A 7 -7.69 6.67 -0.69
C LEU A 7 -7.89 6.27 -2.16
N ARG A 8 -9.11 5.89 -2.56
CA ARG A 8 -9.44 5.61 -3.98
C ARG A 8 -9.22 6.80 -4.90
N THR A 9 -9.35 8.05 -4.42
CA THR A 9 -9.11 9.24 -5.25
C THR A 9 -7.67 9.36 -5.73
N VAL A 10 -6.75 8.69 -5.06
CA VAL A 10 -5.31 8.64 -5.38
C VAL A 10 -4.85 7.23 -5.83
N ASP A 11 -5.79 6.39 -6.25
CA ASP A 11 -5.57 4.99 -6.63
C ASP A 11 -4.80 4.20 -5.56
N TRP A 12 -5.29 4.28 -4.29
CA TRP A 12 -4.73 3.57 -3.16
C TRP A 12 -5.81 2.79 -2.41
N LEU A 13 -5.42 1.73 -1.70
CA LEU A 13 -6.29 0.93 -0.85
C LEU A 13 -5.98 1.16 0.63
N ILE A 14 -6.87 0.74 1.51
CA ILE A 14 -6.59 0.69 2.95
C ILE A 14 -5.43 -0.30 3.16
N PRO A 15 -4.27 0.13 3.70
CA PRO A 15 -3.12 -0.76 3.84
C PRO A 15 -3.42 -1.94 4.79
N ALA A 16 -3.18 -3.18 4.32
CA ALA A 16 -3.60 -4.41 4.99
C ALA A 16 -3.01 -4.62 6.39
N PHE A 17 -1.78 -4.15 6.64
CA PHE A 17 -1.05 -4.37 7.90
C PHE A 17 -0.71 -3.06 8.62
N GLN A 18 -1.51 -2.04 8.44
CA GLN A 18 -1.35 -0.76 9.12
C GLN A 18 -2.42 -0.53 10.17
N THR A 19 -2.12 0.34 11.14
CA THR A 19 -3.10 0.71 12.16
C THR A 19 -4.20 1.58 11.57
N VAL A 20 -5.41 1.46 12.09
CA VAL A 20 -6.54 2.31 11.70
C VAL A 20 -6.18 3.78 11.87
N ALA A 21 -5.58 4.15 13.00
CA ALA A 21 -5.18 5.54 13.29
C ALA A 21 -4.22 6.11 12.22
N PHE A 22 -3.23 5.35 11.77
CA PHE A 22 -2.34 5.79 10.69
C PHE A 22 -3.12 5.98 9.38
N THR A 23 -3.97 5.04 9.03
CA THR A 23 -4.73 5.05 7.78
C THR A 23 -5.73 6.21 7.73
N GLU A 24 -6.41 6.50 8.85
CA GLU A 24 -7.31 7.66 8.97
C GLU A 24 -6.55 8.98 8.90
N THR A 25 -5.39 9.06 9.56
CA THR A 25 -4.54 10.26 9.51
C THR A 25 -4.05 10.52 8.08
N LEU A 26 -3.63 9.48 7.35
CA LEU A 26 -3.25 9.59 5.95
C LEU A 26 -4.42 10.04 5.08
N ALA A 27 -5.59 9.40 5.22
CA ALA A 27 -6.77 9.78 4.45
C ALA A 27 -7.17 11.23 4.70
N ARG A 28 -7.16 11.68 5.97
CA ARG A 28 -7.47 13.07 6.31
C ARG A 28 -6.46 14.04 5.70
N ALA A 29 -5.18 13.73 5.75
CA ALA A 29 -4.14 14.58 5.14
C ALA A 29 -4.32 14.68 3.61
N ILE A 30 -4.68 13.59 2.93
CA ILE A 30 -4.99 13.59 1.49
C ILE A 30 -6.24 14.42 1.20
N GLU A 31 -7.32 14.23 1.97
CA GLU A 31 -8.59 14.92 1.78
C GLU A 31 -8.45 16.44 1.81
N ILE A 32 -7.71 16.96 2.79
CA ILE A 32 -7.50 18.40 2.98
C ILE A 32 -6.41 19.01 2.08
N SER A 33 -5.64 18.17 1.39
CA SER A 33 -4.58 18.66 0.50
C SER A 33 -5.14 19.14 -0.82
N PRO A 34 -4.53 20.19 -1.42
CA PRO A 34 -4.82 20.59 -2.80
C PRO A 34 -4.63 19.41 -3.76
N GLU A 35 -5.40 19.36 -4.83
CA GLU A 35 -5.41 18.22 -5.77
C GLU A 35 -4.01 17.86 -6.29
N HIS A 36 -3.21 18.87 -6.64
CA HIS A 36 -1.85 18.68 -7.14
C HIS A 36 -0.83 18.17 -6.10
N GLU A 37 -1.15 18.24 -4.80
CA GLU A 37 -0.30 17.75 -3.70
C GLU A 37 -0.68 16.34 -3.21
N LYS A 38 -1.89 15.87 -3.50
CA LYS A 38 -2.41 14.60 -2.94
C LYS A 38 -1.50 13.41 -3.20
N LEU A 39 -0.99 13.29 -4.43
CA LEU A 39 -0.09 12.19 -4.80
C LEU A 39 1.27 12.28 -4.10
N GLU A 40 1.76 13.49 -3.82
CA GLU A 40 3.01 13.64 -3.07
C GLU A 40 2.84 13.30 -1.59
N VAL A 41 1.74 13.73 -0.97
CA VAL A 41 1.38 13.30 0.40
C VAL A 41 1.29 11.78 0.49
N LEU A 42 0.65 11.13 -0.50
CA LEU A 42 0.62 9.68 -0.58
C LEU A 42 2.03 9.10 -0.70
N ARG A 43 2.84 9.59 -1.65
CA ARG A 43 4.20 9.09 -1.95
C ARG A 43 5.09 9.08 -0.70
N GLU A 44 5.17 10.21 0.00
CA GLU A 44 5.95 10.32 1.23
C GLU A 44 5.47 9.33 2.30
N SER A 45 4.15 9.23 2.47
CA SER A 45 3.54 8.39 3.49
C SER A 45 3.76 6.90 3.21
N VAL A 46 3.59 6.46 1.97
CA VAL A 46 3.76 5.04 1.62
C VAL A 46 5.24 4.64 1.57
N ALA A 47 6.15 5.56 1.28
CA ALA A 47 7.58 5.33 1.40
C ALA A 47 7.98 5.04 2.86
N ALA A 48 7.36 5.70 3.84
CA ALA A 48 7.57 5.41 5.25
C ALA A 48 6.97 4.05 5.67
N ILE A 49 5.81 3.67 5.11
CA ILE A 49 5.21 2.35 5.33
C ILE A 49 6.11 1.25 4.76
N TYR A 50 6.41 1.32 3.46
CA TYR A 50 7.16 0.32 2.71
C TYR A 50 8.67 0.60 2.74
N SER A 51 9.16 1.05 3.89
CA SER A 51 10.58 1.30 4.14
C SER A 51 11.42 0.01 4.04
N PRO A 52 12.74 0.09 3.79
CA PRO A 52 13.59 -1.09 3.72
C PRO A 52 13.47 -2.02 4.94
N PRO A 53 13.40 -1.54 6.20
CA PRO A 53 13.15 -2.42 7.35
C PRO A 53 11.83 -3.16 7.31
N TYR A 54 10.74 -2.49 6.90
CA TYR A 54 9.44 -3.14 6.75
C TYR A 54 9.48 -4.23 5.67
N LEU A 55 9.98 -3.90 4.48
CA LEU A 55 10.03 -4.84 3.35
C LEU A 55 10.92 -6.06 3.65
N ALA A 56 12.05 -5.86 4.34
CA ALA A 56 12.92 -6.96 4.77
C ALA A 56 12.22 -7.87 5.79
N ALA A 57 11.54 -7.31 6.78
CA ALA A 57 10.80 -8.10 7.77
C ALA A 57 9.62 -8.85 7.13
N MET A 58 8.85 -8.21 6.26
CA MET A 58 7.76 -8.84 5.51
C MET A 58 8.29 -9.95 4.60
N TYR A 59 9.39 -9.72 3.90
CA TYR A 59 9.99 -10.72 3.04
C TYR A 59 10.37 -11.98 3.83
N LEU A 60 11.18 -11.85 4.90
CA LEU A 60 11.69 -12.99 5.65
C LEU A 60 10.60 -13.71 6.46
N HIS A 61 9.67 -12.97 7.07
CA HIS A 61 8.75 -13.52 8.05
C HIS A 61 7.32 -13.70 7.53
N ARG A 62 7.03 -13.30 6.27
CA ARG A 62 5.72 -13.46 5.63
C ARG A 62 5.86 -14.05 4.23
N TYR A 63 6.43 -13.34 3.28
CA TYR A 63 6.41 -13.75 1.87
C TYR A 63 7.15 -15.05 1.61
N THR A 64 8.25 -15.31 2.32
CA THR A 64 8.99 -16.59 2.20
C THR A 64 8.35 -17.74 2.96
N GLN A 65 7.43 -17.49 3.89
CA GLN A 65 6.83 -18.48 4.78
C GLN A 65 5.44 -18.92 4.33
N VAL A 66 4.71 -18.03 3.64
CA VAL A 66 3.32 -18.27 3.29
C VAL A 66 3.21 -19.06 2.00
N PRO A 67 2.51 -20.21 1.99
CA PRO A 67 2.24 -20.99 0.78
C PRO A 67 1.70 -20.11 -0.34
N HIS A 68 2.00 -20.47 -1.58
CA HIS A 68 1.65 -19.74 -2.80
C HIS A 68 2.43 -18.43 -3.02
N ILE A 69 2.75 -17.64 -1.99
CA ILE A 69 3.64 -16.48 -2.12
C ILE A 69 5.11 -16.94 -2.14
N SER A 70 5.47 -17.87 -1.25
CA SER A 70 6.84 -18.38 -1.14
C SER A 70 7.39 -19.04 -2.41
N GLU A 71 6.51 -19.51 -3.30
CA GLU A 71 6.89 -20.01 -4.63
C GLU A 71 7.50 -18.90 -5.52
N PHE A 72 7.18 -17.65 -5.25
CA PHE A 72 7.67 -16.45 -5.96
C PHE A 72 8.76 -15.69 -5.18
N LYS A 73 9.26 -16.22 -4.06
CA LYS A 73 10.20 -15.51 -3.18
C LYS A 73 11.39 -14.90 -3.92
N ARG A 74 11.95 -15.60 -4.91
CA ARG A 74 13.06 -15.08 -5.72
C ARG A 74 12.67 -13.83 -6.51
N HIS A 75 11.52 -13.86 -7.18
CA HIS A 75 11.06 -12.71 -7.97
C HIS A 75 10.73 -11.50 -7.08
N ILE A 76 10.21 -11.74 -5.86
CA ILE A 76 9.94 -10.70 -4.89
C ILE A 76 11.24 -10.04 -4.43
N ASP A 77 12.28 -10.83 -4.05
CA ASP A 77 13.58 -10.29 -3.65
C ASP A 77 14.26 -9.53 -4.81
N GLU A 78 14.26 -10.11 -6.01
CA GLU A 78 14.80 -9.46 -7.21
C GLU A 78 14.09 -8.14 -7.52
N SER A 79 12.77 -8.08 -7.36
CA SER A 79 11.98 -6.85 -7.51
C SER A 79 12.38 -5.79 -6.49
N PHE A 80 12.51 -6.17 -5.20
CA PHE A 80 12.91 -5.24 -4.15
C PHE A 80 14.32 -4.71 -4.38
N ARG A 81 15.27 -5.60 -4.73
CA ARG A 81 16.65 -5.20 -5.07
C ARG A 81 16.68 -4.28 -6.30
N ALA A 82 15.92 -4.57 -7.34
CA ALA A 82 15.81 -3.72 -8.51
C ALA A 82 15.28 -2.32 -8.16
N PHE A 83 14.23 -2.24 -7.33
CA PHE A 83 13.66 -0.98 -6.87
C PHE A 83 14.69 -0.13 -6.11
N PHE A 84 15.37 -0.73 -5.12
CA PHE A 84 16.38 -0.01 -4.32
C PHE A 84 17.63 0.34 -5.12
N SER A 85 17.92 -0.39 -6.19
CA SER A 85 18.99 -0.03 -7.15
C SER A 85 18.57 1.05 -8.17
N GLY A 86 17.32 1.55 -8.11
CA GLY A 86 16.80 2.56 -9.03
C GLY A 86 16.19 2.02 -10.33
N TYR A 87 16.16 0.70 -10.53
CA TYR A 87 15.55 0.04 -11.70
C TYR A 87 14.04 -0.17 -11.51
N LYS A 88 13.29 0.92 -11.38
CA LYS A 88 11.87 0.91 -11.00
C LYS A 88 11.00 0.15 -12.00
N SER A 89 11.19 0.36 -13.30
CA SER A 89 10.45 -0.37 -14.35
C SER A 89 10.63 -1.89 -14.23
N ALA A 90 11.87 -2.35 -14.00
CA ALA A 90 12.15 -3.77 -13.81
C ALA A 90 11.48 -4.32 -12.55
N ALA A 91 11.55 -3.58 -11.44
CA ALA A 91 10.92 -3.95 -10.18
C ALA A 91 9.39 -4.13 -10.34
N ILE A 92 8.71 -3.16 -10.95
CA ILE A 92 7.27 -3.21 -11.17
C ILE A 92 6.91 -4.36 -12.11
N THR A 93 7.64 -4.51 -13.21
CA THR A 93 7.39 -5.58 -14.20
C THR A 93 7.54 -6.97 -13.59
N LEU A 94 8.52 -7.19 -12.68
CA LEU A 94 8.70 -8.46 -11.97
C LEU A 94 7.55 -8.78 -11.01
N MET A 95 6.92 -7.77 -10.40
CA MET A 95 5.81 -7.97 -9.47
C MET A 95 4.50 -8.38 -10.14
N ILE A 96 4.26 -7.97 -11.38
CA ILE A 96 3.00 -8.27 -12.07
C ILE A 96 2.74 -9.79 -12.17
N PRO A 97 3.65 -10.64 -12.69
CA PRO A 97 3.43 -12.08 -12.74
C PRO A 97 3.36 -12.73 -11.34
N VAL A 98 4.01 -12.15 -10.33
CA VAL A 98 3.87 -12.61 -8.93
C VAL A 98 2.43 -12.44 -8.47
N LEU A 99 1.87 -11.24 -8.63
CA LEU A 99 0.49 -10.94 -8.22
C LEU A 99 -0.53 -11.84 -8.93
N GLU A 100 -0.42 -12.00 -10.25
CA GLU A 100 -1.29 -12.90 -11.02
C GLU A 100 -1.11 -14.35 -10.60
N GLY A 101 0.12 -14.79 -10.41
CA GLY A 101 0.44 -16.17 -10.02
C GLY A 101 -0.13 -16.52 -8.65
N VAL A 102 0.05 -15.66 -7.65
CA VAL A 102 -0.51 -15.86 -6.30
C VAL A 102 -2.03 -15.93 -6.35
N LEU A 103 -2.69 -15.00 -7.06
CA LEU A 103 -4.14 -15.00 -7.16
C LEU A 103 -4.68 -16.27 -7.85
N ARG A 104 -3.99 -16.77 -8.89
CA ARG A 104 -4.32 -18.07 -9.51
C ARG A 104 -4.19 -19.24 -8.55
N LYS A 105 -3.16 -19.23 -7.72
CA LYS A 105 -2.95 -20.26 -6.68
C LYS A 105 -4.02 -20.22 -5.60
N VAL A 106 -4.47 -19.03 -5.20
CA VAL A 106 -5.63 -18.86 -4.30
C VAL A 106 -6.87 -19.51 -4.89
N ALA A 107 -7.14 -19.31 -6.17
CA ALA A 107 -8.26 -19.95 -6.87
C ALA A 107 -8.12 -21.48 -6.95
N THR A 108 -6.92 -21.97 -7.30
CA THR A 108 -6.64 -23.40 -7.41
C THR A 108 -6.81 -24.11 -6.06
N SER A 109 -6.39 -23.50 -4.95
CA SER A 109 -6.60 -24.06 -3.60
C SER A 109 -8.09 -24.15 -3.22
N ALA A 110 -8.96 -23.40 -3.88
CA ALA A 110 -10.41 -23.51 -3.76
C ALA A 110 -11.02 -24.45 -4.82
N ASN A 111 -10.21 -25.32 -5.46
CA ASN A 111 -10.63 -26.20 -6.58
C ASN A 111 -11.27 -25.45 -7.75
N ARG A 112 -10.81 -24.24 -8.05
CA ARG A 112 -11.32 -23.40 -9.13
C ARG A 112 -10.28 -23.23 -10.23
N ASN A 113 -10.71 -23.32 -11.47
CA ASN A 113 -9.88 -23.04 -12.64
C ASN A 113 -10.24 -21.65 -13.19
N VAL A 114 -9.32 -20.71 -13.05
CA VAL A 114 -9.49 -19.33 -13.53
C VAL A 114 -9.00 -19.12 -14.98
N GLY A 115 -8.53 -20.18 -15.64
CA GLY A 115 -7.96 -20.08 -16.98
C GLY A 115 -6.71 -19.21 -17.03
N HIS A 116 -6.31 -18.78 -18.24
CA HIS A 116 -5.10 -17.96 -18.44
C HIS A 116 -5.40 -16.46 -18.54
N GLY A 117 -6.63 -16.06 -18.77
CA GLY A 117 -7.02 -14.65 -18.95
C GLY A 117 -7.22 -13.89 -17.64
N THR A 118 -7.18 -12.55 -17.74
CA THR A 118 -7.42 -11.65 -16.60
C THR A 118 -8.86 -11.68 -16.09
N ARG A 119 -9.82 -11.95 -16.98
CA ARG A 119 -11.25 -12.09 -16.60
C ARG A 119 -11.47 -13.15 -15.51
N GLY A 120 -10.75 -14.27 -15.59
CA GLY A 120 -10.83 -15.32 -14.57
C GLY A 120 -10.36 -14.85 -13.19
N LEU A 121 -9.37 -13.97 -13.14
CA LEU A 121 -8.88 -13.38 -11.88
C LEU A 121 -9.92 -12.46 -11.24
N ILE A 122 -10.62 -11.66 -12.05
CA ILE A 122 -11.73 -10.81 -11.57
C ILE A 122 -12.85 -11.67 -11.01
N VAL A 123 -13.27 -12.71 -11.74
CA VAL A 123 -14.30 -13.64 -11.28
C VAL A 123 -13.91 -14.33 -9.95
N GLU A 124 -12.62 -14.62 -9.74
CA GLU A 124 -12.17 -15.19 -8.48
C GLU A 124 -12.31 -14.19 -7.32
N LEU A 125 -11.98 -12.93 -7.54
CA LEU A 125 -12.18 -11.87 -6.54
C LEU A 125 -13.66 -11.61 -6.26
N GLU A 126 -14.53 -11.64 -7.28
CA GLU A 126 -15.97 -11.56 -7.10
C GLU A 126 -16.49 -12.68 -6.19
N LYS A 127 -16.02 -13.91 -6.40
CA LYS A 127 -16.37 -15.05 -5.54
C LYS A 127 -15.87 -14.87 -4.11
N LEU A 128 -14.67 -14.31 -3.91
CA LEU A 128 -14.17 -13.99 -2.57
C LEU A 128 -15.09 -13.02 -1.83
N VAL A 129 -15.56 -11.99 -2.50
CA VAL A 129 -16.50 -11.01 -1.94
C VAL A 129 -17.83 -11.68 -1.60
N GLU A 130 -18.38 -12.51 -2.50
CA GLU A 130 -19.65 -13.22 -2.26
C GLU A 130 -19.53 -14.24 -1.11
N GLU A 131 -18.41 -14.96 -1.01
CA GLU A 131 -18.14 -15.87 0.11
C GLU A 131 -18.09 -15.12 1.44
N GLU A 132 -17.45 -13.94 1.47
CA GLU A 132 -17.43 -13.12 2.67
C GLU A 132 -18.81 -12.58 3.03
N LYS A 133 -19.60 -12.11 2.05
CA LYS A 133 -20.98 -11.66 2.26
C LYS A 133 -21.88 -12.77 2.85
N SER A 134 -21.67 -13.98 2.41
CA SER A 134 -22.47 -15.15 2.82
C SER A 134 -21.95 -15.83 4.09
N SER A 135 -20.80 -15.41 4.60
CA SER A 135 -20.15 -16.02 5.76
C SER A 135 -20.94 -15.75 7.04
N PRO A 136 -21.22 -16.78 7.88
CA PRO A 136 -21.79 -16.57 9.21
C PRO A 136 -20.83 -15.84 10.15
N LYS A 137 -19.54 -15.79 9.83
CA LYS A 137 -18.48 -15.04 10.51
C LYS A 137 -18.09 -13.79 9.72
N ARG A 138 -19.05 -13.20 9.02
CA ARG A 138 -18.82 -11.95 8.26
C ARG A 138 -18.28 -10.87 9.17
N PHE A 139 -17.29 -10.16 8.66
CA PHE A 139 -16.71 -9.00 9.30
C PHE A 139 -16.79 -7.84 8.32
N ASP A 140 -17.57 -6.82 8.61
CA ASP A 140 -17.93 -5.78 7.64
C ASP A 140 -16.72 -5.00 7.12
N GLU A 141 -15.72 -4.74 7.96
CA GLU A 141 -14.49 -4.08 7.54
C GLU A 141 -13.67 -4.94 6.56
N ARG A 142 -13.62 -6.26 6.78
CA ARG A 142 -12.94 -7.20 5.87
C ARG A 142 -13.68 -7.29 4.55
N LEU A 143 -15.01 -7.39 4.58
CA LEU A 143 -15.82 -7.35 3.38
C LEU A 143 -15.55 -6.08 2.57
N TYR A 144 -15.57 -4.92 3.24
CA TYR A 144 -15.29 -3.64 2.62
C TYR A 144 -13.88 -3.60 1.98
N MET A 145 -12.86 -4.12 2.67
CA MET A 145 -11.52 -4.22 2.12
C MET A 145 -11.45 -5.09 0.85
N PHE A 146 -12.19 -6.22 0.83
CA PHE A 146 -12.25 -7.10 -0.34
C PHE A 146 -13.01 -6.46 -1.51
N GLU A 147 -14.06 -5.70 -1.24
CA GLU A 147 -14.76 -4.91 -2.25
C GLU A 147 -13.86 -3.83 -2.86
N LEU A 148 -13.09 -3.11 -2.03
CA LEU A 148 -12.11 -2.13 -2.50
C LEU A 148 -11.03 -2.78 -3.37
N LEU A 149 -10.53 -3.95 -2.98
CA LEU A 149 -9.54 -4.70 -3.78
C LEU A 149 -10.14 -5.13 -5.12
N LEU A 150 -11.36 -5.68 -5.13
CA LEU A 150 -12.06 -6.10 -6.36
C LEU A 150 -12.21 -4.91 -7.32
N ASP A 151 -12.67 -3.77 -6.81
CA ASP A 151 -12.82 -2.55 -7.61
C ASP A 151 -11.48 -2.07 -8.17
N PHE A 152 -10.44 -2.03 -7.36
CA PHE A 152 -9.11 -1.63 -7.81
C PHE A 152 -8.55 -2.57 -8.89
N MET A 153 -8.69 -3.87 -8.69
CA MET A 153 -8.23 -4.86 -9.66
C MET A 153 -9.00 -4.76 -10.98
N ARG A 154 -10.34 -4.63 -10.92
CA ARG A 154 -11.21 -4.55 -12.11
C ARG A 154 -11.07 -3.22 -12.85
N ASP A 155 -11.04 -2.11 -12.13
CA ASP A 155 -11.19 -0.77 -12.70
C ASP A 155 -9.84 -0.09 -12.96
N LYS A 156 -8.75 -0.62 -12.39
CA LYS A 156 -7.38 -0.09 -12.55
C LYS A 156 -6.42 -1.17 -13.06
N PHE A 157 -5.99 -2.09 -12.21
CA PHE A 157 -4.86 -2.98 -12.52
C PHE A 157 -5.10 -3.92 -13.71
N LEU A 158 -6.29 -4.53 -13.83
CA LEU A 158 -6.67 -5.45 -14.91
C LEU A 158 -7.58 -4.80 -15.98
N LYS A 159 -7.80 -3.48 -15.90
CA LYS A 159 -8.62 -2.73 -16.84
C LYS A 159 -8.05 -2.81 -18.26
N ASN A 160 -8.93 -2.79 -19.28
CA ASN A 160 -8.49 -2.59 -20.66
C ASN A 160 -7.82 -1.22 -20.82
N THR A 161 -6.69 -1.17 -21.51
CA THR A 161 -5.88 0.04 -21.74
C THR A 161 -6.64 1.16 -22.42
N ASP A 162 -7.56 0.84 -23.34
CA ASP A 162 -8.35 1.84 -24.09
C ASP A 162 -9.24 2.70 -23.19
N ASN A 163 -9.61 2.19 -22.01
CA ASN A 163 -10.48 2.86 -21.03
C ASN A 163 -9.80 3.09 -19.69
N TYR A 164 -8.47 3.06 -19.65
CA TYR A 164 -7.72 3.25 -18.42
C TYR A 164 -7.69 4.72 -17.99
N THR A 165 -8.00 4.98 -16.73
CA THR A 165 -8.06 6.34 -16.14
C THR A 165 -7.31 6.41 -14.80
N GLY A 166 -6.38 5.50 -14.55
CA GLY A 166 -5.61 5.49 -13.31
C GLY A 166 -4.41 6.42 -13.33
N HIS A 167 -3.87 6.67 -12.16
CA HIS A 167 -2.64 7.44 -11.98
C HIS A 167 -1.39 6.63 -12.35
N GLN A 168 -0.37 7.31 -12.85
CA GLN A 168 0.97 6.79 -13.14
C GLN A 168 1.01 5.53 -14.02
N ASN A 169 -0.03 5.27 -14.83
CA ASN A 169 -0.07 4.14 -15.76
C ASN A 169 0.07 2.75 -15.10
N PHE A 170 -0.40 2.58 -13.85
CA PHE A 170 -0.37 1.31 -13.14
C PHE A 170 -1.42 0.33 -13.66
N ASN A 171 -1.14 -0.25 -14.81
CA ASN A 171 -2.04 -1.18 -15.48
C ASN A 171 -1.26 -2.37 -16.05
N ARG A 172 -1.71 -3.58 -15.75
CA ARG A 172 -1.06 -4.83 -16.16
C ARG A 172 -0.91 -4.95 -17.67
N HIS A 173 -1.97 -4.68 -18.42
CA HIS A 173 -1.95 -4.77 -19.88
C HIS A 173 -1.05 -3.70 -20.49
N GLY A 174 -1.16 -2.47 -20.03
CA GLY A 174 -0.36 -1.36 -20.51
C GLY A 174 1.14 -1.59 -20.32
N ILE A 175 1.53 -2.11 -19.16
CA ILE A 175 2.93 -2.38 -18.81
C ILE A 175 3.47 -3.58 -19.59
N LEU A 176 2.81 -4.75 -19.51
CA LEU A 176 3.36 -5.99 -20.08
C LEU A 176 3.32 -6.02 -21.63
N HIS A 177 2.42 -5.27 -22.24
CA HIS A 177 2.33 -5.19 -23.70
C HIS A 177 2.99 -3.93 -24.30
N GLY A 178 3.67 -3.13 -23.46
CA GLY A 178 4.42 -1.96 -23.93
C GLY A 178 3.53 -0.82 -24.42
N VAL A 179 2.25 -0.77 -24.01
CA VAL A 179 1.34 0.33 -24.36
C VAL A 179 1.69 1.58 -23.57
N PHE A 180 2.11 1.40 -22.30
CA PHE A 180 2.55 2.47 -21.42
C PHE A 180 4.07 2.43 -21.28
N GLY A 181 4.76 3.51 -21.70
CA GLY A 181 6.21 3.67 -21.56
C GLY A 181 6.62 4.28 -20.21
N GLU A 182 5.75 5.10 -19.64
CA GLU A 182 6.01 5.86 -18.40
C GLU A 182 5.21 5.26 -17.25
N PHE A 183 5.76 4.22 -16.60
CA PHE A 183 5.17 3.57 -15.44
C PHE A 183 6.16 3.39 -14.28
N ASP A 184 7.38 3.91 -14.40
CA ASP A 184 8.49 3.79 -13.46
C ASP A 184 8.39 4.74 -12.24
N ASP A 185 7.17 5.01 -11.80
CA ASP A 185 6.88 5.79 -10.61
C ASP A 185 7.00 4.92 -9.34
N ASP A 186 7.56 5.49 -8.26
CA ASP A 186 7.70 4.80 -6.96
C ASP A 186 6.37 4.30 -6.43
N LEU A 187 5.28 5.07 -6.64
CA LEU A 187 3.94 4.66 -6.23
C LEU A 187 3.50 3.36 -6.90
N ASN A 188 3.92 3.09 -8.13
CA ASN A 188 3.57 1.85 -8.82
C ASN A 188 4.27 0.63 -8.22
N PHE A 189 5.51 0.78 -7.77
CA PHE A 189 6.16 -0.26 -6.98
C PHE A 189 5.43 -0.49 -5.67
N PHE A 190 5.13 0.56 -4.92
CA PHE A 190 4.39 0.45 -3.66
C PHE A 190 2.97 -0.09 -3.84
N ARG A 191 2.27 0.24 -4.94
CA ARG A 191 0.99 -0.40 -5.30
C ARG A 191 1.14 -1.91 -5.52
N SER A 192 2.23 -2.34 -6.13
CA SER A 192 2.51 -3.77 -6.32
C SER A 192 2.70 -4.48 -4.97
N VAL A 193 3.43 -3.86 -4.04
CA VAL A 193 3.61 -4.40 -2.67
C VAL A 193 2.29 -4.38 -1.90
N MET A 194 1.53 -3.31 -1.98
CA MET A 194 0.19 -3.21 -1.39
C MET A 194 -0.73 -4.36 -1.87
N LEU A 195 -0.75 -4.64 -3.17
CA LEU A 195 -1.52 -5.77 -3.71
C LEU A 195 -1.00 -7.11 -3.19
N LEU A 196 0.32 -7.30 -3.06
CA LEU A 196 0.89 -8.51 -2.48
C LEU A 196 0.47 -8.68 -1.01
N ASP A 197 0.45 -7.61 -0.23
CA ASP A 197 -0.04 -7.60 1.15
C ASP A 197 -1.52 -7.97 1.23
N PHE A 198 -2.35 -7.50 0.30
CA PHE A 198 -3.75 -7.92 0.22
C PHE A 198 -3.91 -9.40 -0.11
N LEU A 199 -3.12 -9.94 -1.03
CA LEU A 199 -3.13 -11.38 -1.34
C LEU A 199 -2.68 -12.20 -0.14
N LEU A 200 -1.69 -11.74 0.61
CA LEU A 200 -1.28 -12.33 1.88
C LEU A 200 -2.43 -12.33 2.89
N LEU A 201 -3.12 -11.21 3.05
CA LEU A 201 -4.28 -11.08 3.94
C LEU A 201 -5.39 -12.07 3.58
N ILE A 202 -5.71 -12.23 2.28
CA ILE A 202 -6.67 -13.24 1.79
C ILE A 202 -6.24 -14.65 2.20
N LEU A 203 -4.97 -15.01 2.01
CA LEU A 203 -4.44 -16.32 2.38
C LEU A 203 -4.55 -16.59 3.88
N ILE A 204 -4.28 -15.58 4.71
CA ILE A 204 -4.44 -15.67 6.17
C ILE A 204 -5.90 -15.91 6.55
N TYR A 205 -6.82 -15.11 6.05
CA TYR A 205 -8.24 -15.23 6.39
C TYR A 205 -8.89 -16.49 5.87
N ARG A 206 -8.43 -17.03 4.75
CA ARG A 206 -8.87 -18.33 4.24
C ARG A 206 -8.20 -19.51 4.95
N GLN A 207 -7.42 -19.25 5.99
CA GLN A 207 -6.66 -20.27 6.73
C GLN A 207 -5.69 -21.09 5.84
N LEU A 208 -5.28 -20.53 4.72
CA LEU A 208 -4.25 -21.11 3.83
C LEU A 208 -2.83 -20.73 4.28
N ALA A 209 -2.71 -19.87 5.29
CA ALA A 209 -1.46 -19.48 5.92
C ALA A 209 -1.61 -19.40 7.43
N SER A 210 -0.64 -19.92 8.16
CA SER A 210 -0.58 -19.90 9.63
C SER A 210 0.45 -18.86 10.10
N VAL A 211 0.19 -17.59 9.78
CA VAL A 211 1.03 -16.46 10.19
C VAL A 211 0.16 -15.37 10.83
N SER A 212 0.79 -14.52 11.62
CA SER A 212 0.08 -13.40 12.28
C SER A 212 -0.40 -12.37 11.27
N VAL A 213 -1.57 -11.77 11.55
CA VAL A 213 -2.12 -10.60 10.83
C VAL A 213 -1.39 -9.29 11.18
N PHE A 214 -0.50 -9.30 12.18
CA PHE A 214 0.28 -8.12 12.53
C PHE A 214 1.58 -8.05 11.74
N THR A 215 2.10 -6.85 11.54
CA THR A 215 3.44 -6.63 10.99
C THR A 215 4.47 -7.41 11.82
N PRO A 216 5.38 -8.17 11.18
CA PRO A 216 6.41 -8.90 11.92
C PRO A 216 7.38 -7.92 12.60
N GLU A 217 7.86 -8.32 13.78
CA GLU A 217 8.95 -7.62 14.46
C GLU A 217 10.26 -7.76 13.66
N ALA A 218 11.11 -6.76 13.76
CA ALA A 218 12.42 -6.78 13.14
C ALA A 218 13.36 -7.74 13.90
N THR A 219 13.91 -8.72 13.18
CA THR A 219 14.97 -9.63 13.67
C THR A 219 16.35 -9.16 13.19
N ASP A 220 17.41 -9.77 13.69
CA ASP A 220 18.76 -9.43 13.23
C ASP A 220 18.94 -9.74 11.75
N GLU A 221 18.39 -10.85 11.26
CA GLU A 221 18.41 -11.21 9.82
C GLU A 221 17.66 -10.16 8.97
N SER A 222 16.51 -9.69 9.44
CA SER A 222 15.77 -8.66 8.70
C SER A 222 16.46 -7.29 8.73
N ARG A 223 17.20 -6.97 9.80
CA ARG A 223 18.03 -5.76 9.86
C ARG A 223 19.22 -5.84 8.88
N VAL A 224 19.85 -7.00 8.76
CA VAL A 224 20.92 -7.23 7.77
C VAL A 224 20.37 -7.06 6.36
N LEU A 225 19.25 -7.70 6.03
CA LEU A 225 18.62 -7.57 4.71
C LEU A 225 18.18 -6.13 4.42
N ALA A 226 17.64 -5.43 5.41
CA ALA A 226 17.30 -4.01 5.28
C ALA A 226 18.53 -3.14 4.97
N ALA A 227 19.66 -3.41 5.63
CA ALA A 227 20.91 -2.72 5.36
C ALA A 227 21.41 -3.02 3.93
N GLU A 228 21.26 -4.26 3.43
CA GLU A 228 21.56 -4.57 2.03
C GLU A 228 20.72 -3.73 1.07
N TYR A 229 19.39 -3.65 1.27
CA TYR A 229 18.51 -2.82 0.43
C TYR A 229 18.89 -1.32 0.49
N ILE A 230 19.25 -0.81 1.67
CA ILE A 230 19.70 0.58 1.84
C ILE A 230 20.99 0.82 1.05
N ASN A 231 21.95 -0.12 1.08
CA ASN A 231 23.23 -0.01 0.40
C ASN A 231 23.12 -0.07 -1.14
N LEU A 232 22.05 -0.64 -1.68
CA LEU A 232 21.78 -0.66 -3.12
C LEU A 232 21.36 0.72 -3.66
N ARG A 233 20.90 1.63 -2.78
CA ARG A 233 20.34 2.92 -3.20
C ARG A 233 21.41 3.83 -3.81
N PRO A 234 21.10 4.50 -4.93
CA PRO A 234 21.93 5.59 -5.42
C PRO A 234 22.12 6.65 -4.34
N GLY A 235 23.31 7.22 -4.22
CA GLY A 235 23.64 8.19 -3.17
C GLY A 235 22.77 9.45 -3.15
N SER A 236 22.11 9.77 -4.27
CA SER A 236 21.16 10.89 -4.41
C SER A 236 19.70 10.51 -4.06
N ALA A 237 19.41 9.24 -3.75
CA ALA A 237 18.05 8.82 -3.45
C ALA A 237 17.54 9.44 -2.14
N PRO A 238 16.27 9.91 -2.07
CA PRO A 238 15.70 10.48 -0.86
C PRO A 238 15.78 9.49 0.31
N LYS A 239 16.01 9.99 1.53
CA LYS A 239 15.94 9.16 2.74
C LYS A 239 14.49 8.77 3.00
N PHE A 240 14.27 7.57 3.49
CA PHE A 240 12.95 7.20 4.02
C PHE A 240 12.80 7.80 5.41
N ASP A 241 11.70 8.50 5.63
CA ASP A 241 11.30 8.87 6.98
C ASP A 241 10.94 7.62 7.79
N SER A 242 11.13 7.67 9.10
CA SER A 242 10.50 6.66 9.93
C SER A 242 8.98 6.87 9.95
N ARG A 243 8.25 5.81 10.26
CA ARG A 243 6.79 5.86 10.36
C ARG A 243 6.32 6.89 11.39
N GLU A 244 7.04 7.02 12.50
CA GLU A 244 6.75 7.98 13.56
C GLU A 244 6.92 9.42 13.07
N ILE A 245 8.00 9.71 12.34
CA ILE A 245 8.25 11.02 11.72
C ILE A 245 7.13 11.33 10.73
N MET A 246 6.72 10.37 9.91
CA MET A 246 5.65 10.57 8.94
C MET A 246 4.32 10.88 9.62
N ILE A 247 3.94 10.16 10.69
CA ILE A 247 2.73 10.45 11.46
C ILE A 247 2.76 11.91 11.96
N VAL A 248 3.88 12.36 12.50
CA VAL A 248 4.01 13.75 12.97
C VAL A 248 3.85 14.75 11.82
N LYS A 249 4.44 14.50 10.67
CA LYS A 249 4.27 15.34 9.47
C LYS A 249 2.80 15.43 9.02
N LEU A 250 2.10 14.31 9.00
CA LEU A 250 0.68 14.27 8.64
C LEU A 250 -0.18 15.04 9.64
N LEU A 251 0.03 14.83 10.94
CA LEU A 251 -0.69 15.56 11.99
C LEU A 251 -0.44 17.06 11.93
N ALA A 252 0.78 17.47 11.64
CA ALA A 252 1.13 18.87 11.48
C ALA A 252 0.46 19.51 10.25
N ARG A 253 0.36 18.79 9.13
CA ARG A 253 -0.40 19.24 7.95
C ARG A 253 -1.87 19.45 8.30
N ILE A 254 -2.47 18.49 9.00
CA ILE A 254 -3.87 18.57 9.46
C ILE A 254 -4.05 19.76 10.41
N GLY A 255 -3.20 19.91 11.42
CA GLY A 255 -3.26 21.02 12.36
C GLY A 255 -3.11 22.39 11.67
N SER A 256 -2.21 22.51 10.70
CA SER A 256 -2.05 23.72 9.91
C SER A 256 -3.30 24.05 9.08
N TYR A 257 -3.97 23.06 8.51
CA TYR A 257 -5.23 23.26 7.79
C TYR A 257 -6.34 23.73 8.73
N MET A 258 -6.52 23.08 9.90
CA MET A 258 -7.53 23.44 10.88
C MET A 258 -7.34 24.88 11.39
N MET A 259 -6.08 25.31 11.61
CA MET A 259 -5.77 26.70 12.00
C MET A 259 -6.08 27.74 10.92
N LYS A 260 -6.00 27.36 9.65
CA LYS A 260 -6.39 28.26 8.53
C LYS A 260 -7.90 28.33 8.33
N ASN A 261 -8.65 27.39 8.90
CA ASN A 261 -10.10 27.29 8.78
C ASN A 261 -10.79 27.27 10.17
N PRO A 262 -10.59 28.31 11.02
CA PRO A 262 -11.03 28.31 12.40
C PRO A 262 -12.55 28.23 12.58
N ALA A 263 -13.31 28.67 11.60
CA ALA A 263 -14.77 28.59 11.63
C ALA A 263 -15.29 27.13 11.51
N GLU A 264 -14.55 26.27 10.83
CA GLU A 264 -14.88 24.84 10.71
C GLU A 264 -14.38 24.01 11.92
N TYR A 265 -13.32 24.50 12.61
CA TYR A 265 -12.66 23.80 13.71
C TYR A 265 -12.48 24.68 14.96
N PRO A 266 -13.58 25.22 15.55
CA PRO A 266 -13.49 26.17 16.66
C PRO A 266 -12.87 25.56 17.91
N GLU A 267 -13.20 24.30 18.23
CA GLU A 267 -12.66 23.61 19.43
C GLU A 267 -11.14 23.41 19.34
N PHE A 268 -10.64 23.04 18.15
CA PHE A 268 -9.21 22.89 17.91
C PHE A 268 -8.49 24.24 18.05
N THR A 269 -9.03 25.27 17.43
CA THR A 269 -8.47 26.63 17.47
C THR A 269 -8.39 27.15 18.91
N ASP A 270 -9.45 26.96 19.69
CA ASP A 270 -9.50 27.30 21.10
C ASP A 270 -8.48 26.55 21.94
N ALA A 271 -8.37 25.21 21.71
CA ALA A 271 -7.41 24.37 22.43
C ALA A 271 -5.98 24.80 22.16
N VAL A 272 -5.67 25.12 20.91
CA VAL A 272 -4.36 25.60 20.49
C VAL A 272 -4.02 26.95 21.09
N GLN A 273 -4.97 27.91 21.08
CA GLN A 273 -4.76 29.22 21.71
C GLN A 273 -4.51 29.12 23.21
N LYS A 274 -5.15 28.18 23.88
CA LYS A 274 -4.93 27.91 25.30
C LYS A 274 -3.61 27.21 25.63
N SER A 275 -3.08 26.41 24.69
CA SER A 275 -1.84 25.64 24.87
C SER A 275 -0.57 26.48 24.70
N GLY A 276 -0.68 27.70 24.17
CA GLY A 276 0.41 28.66 24.03
C GLY A 276 1.42 28.36 22.88
N PRO A 277 2.33 29.29 22.61
CA PRO A 277 3.26 29.21 21.48
C PRO A 277 4.29 28.08 21.58
N GLU A 278 4.57 27.54 22.77
CA GLU A 278 5.55 26.47 22.99
C GLU A 278 5.18 25.16 22.28
N PHE A 279 3.90 24.86 22.18
CA PHE A 279 3.40 23.69 21.45
C PHE A 279 3.72 23.77 19.95
N PHE A 280 3.58 24.95 19.36
CA PHE A 280 3.88 25.17 17.93
C PHE A 280 5.39 25.17 17.64
N GLU A 281 6.20 25.69 18.53
CA GLU A 281 7.66 25.64 18.40
C GLU A 281 8.16 24.20 18.47
N ALA A 282 7.60 23.36 19.34
CA ALA A 282 7.91 21.93 19.40
C ALA A 282 7.49 21.20 18.12
N LEU A 283 6.26 21.41 17.63
CA LEU A 283 5.77 20.86 16.37
C LEU A 283 6.62 21.33 15.18
N ARG A 284 6.93 22.62 15.10
CA ARG A 284 7.76 23.20 14.03
C ARG A 284 9.17 22.61 13.99
N LYS A 285 9.79 22.35 15.12
CA LYS A 285 11.10 21.69 15.20
C LYS A 285 11.08 20.26 14.69
N ILE A 286 9.96 19.54 14.91
CA ILE A 286 9.80 18.15 14.45
C ILE A 286 9.52 18.08 12.94
N ILE A 287 8.84 19.10 12.37
CA ILE A 287 8.42 19.13 10.97
C ILE A 287 9.53 19.54 10.00
N PHE A 288 10.44 20.44 10.47
CA PHE A 288 11.43 21.11 9.60
C PHE A 288 12.89 20.71 9.89
N GLN A 289 13.11 19.65 10.68
CA GLN A 289 14.39 18.93 10.78
C GLN A 289 14.39 17.69 9.89
#